data_078ce0bb021a95ffd2536a6d107e054f
#
_entry.id   078ce0bb021a95ffd2536a6d107e054f
#
_cell.length_a   1.000
_cell.length_b   1.000
_cell.length_c   1.000
_cell.angle_alpha   90.00
_cell.angle_beta   90.00
_cell.angle_gamma   90.00
#
_symmetry.space_group_name_H-M   'P 1'
#
loop_
_entity.id
_entity.type
_entity.pdbx_description
1 polymer ?
#
loop_
_entity_poly.entity_id
_entity_poly.type
_entity_poly.pdbx_seq_one_letter_code
_entity_poly.pdbx_strand_id
1 'polypeptide(L)'
;MKVASFFKRYKVKQRDGRVYDPIREKYVHATPEEYVRQKTIQFLIDYMEIPSDRIIVERSLSKLGVEGDRRRIDIGFFDPEGGFMAVVECKESLVGFNENAFVQAQDYLFDLHARFFFVTDGMTFMGYQYKSMNFIQMEEIPKYNELI
;
A
#
# COMPACT_ATOMS: atom_id res chain seq x y z
N MET A 1 -3.52 -10.98 9.10
CA MET A 1 -4.61 -10.54 9.97
C MET A 1 -5.85 -10.23 9.15
N LYS A 2 -7.00 -10.74 9.58
CA LYS A 2 -8.28 -10.48 8.87
C LYS A 2 -8.86 -9.15 9.31
N VAL A 3 -9.13 -8.27 8.36
CA VAL A 3 -9.67 -6.92 8.60
C VAL A 3 -10.97 -6.66 7.81
N ALA A 4 -11.62 -7.73 7.37
CA ALA A 4 -12.82 -7.62 6.53
C ALA A 4 -13.89 -6.69 7.13
N SER A 5 -14.06 -6.70 8.46
CA SER A 5 -15.01 -5.83 9.13
C SER A 5 -14.69 -4.35 8.98
N PHE A 6 -13.41 -4.00 8.90
CA PHE A 6 -12.98 -2.62 8.64
C PHE A 6 -13.21 -2.24 7.19
N PHE A 7 -12.82 -3.12 6.27
CA PHE A 7 -12.97 -2.84 4.84
C PHE A 7 -14.42 -2.71 4.41
N LYS A 8 -15.34 -3.44 5.05
CA LYS A 8 -16.78 -3.36 4.74
C LYS A 8 -17.39 -2.00 5.04
N ARG A 9 -16.85 -1.25 5.98
CA ARG A 9 -17.37 0.08 6.34
C ARG A 9 -16.99 1.15 5.32
N TYR A 10 -15.97 0.89 4.51
CA TYR A 10 -15.48 1.87 3.54
C TYR A 10 -16.27 1.81 2.25
N LYS A 11 -16.70 2.98 1.79
CA LYS A 11 -17.44 3.12 0.55
C LYS A 11 -16.58 3.84 -0.46
N VAL A 12 -16.58 3.32 -1.68
CA VAL A 12 -15.85 3.90 -2.78
C VAL A 12 -16.81 4.79 -3.58
N LYS A 13 -16.45 6.05 -3.77
CA LYS A 13 -17.22 6.98 -4.58
C LYS A 13 -17.13 6.58 -6.04
N GLN A 14 -18.26 6.37 -6.68
CA GLN A 14 -18.34 5.86 -8.05
C GLN A 14 -19.11 6.81 -8.96
N ARG A 15 -18.71 6.86 -10.23
CA ARG A 15 -19.39 7.63 -11.26
C ARG A 15 -19.04 7.07 -12.64
N ASP A 16 -20.07 6.65 -13.40
CA ASP A 16 -19.93 6.21 -14.80
C ASP A 16 -18.82 5.16 -15.02
N GLY A 17 -18.83 4.09 -14.21
CA GLY A 17 -17.86 3.01 -14.31
C GLY A 17 -16.47 3.37 -13.82
N ARG A 18 -16.34 4.46 -13.08
CA ARG A 18 -15.09 4.93 -12.49
C ARG A 18 -15.21 5.08 -10.99
N VAL A 19 -14.09 5.02 -10.31
CA VAL A 19 -14.00 5.23 -8.87
C VAL A 19 -13.14 6.45 -8.58
N TYR A 20 -13.48 7.19 -7.55
CA TYR A 20 -12.75 8.39 -7.17
C TYR A 20 -11.57 8.05 -6.28
N ASP A 21 -10.40 8.57 -6.64
CA ASP A 21 -9.17 8.46 -5.84
C ASP A 21 -8.89 9.81 -5.18
N PRO A 22 -9.04 9.93 -3.85
CA PRO A 22 -8.81 11.19 -3.15
C PRO A 22 -7.34 11.60 -3.08
N ILE A 23 -6.41 10.67 -3.28
CA ILE A 23 -4.97 10.98 -3.28
C ILE A 23 -4.56 11.54 -4.64
N ARG A 24 -4.98 10.87 -5.74
CA ARG A 24 -4.73 11.34 -7.10
C ARG A 24 -5.69 12.47 -7.53
N GLU A 25 -6.75 12.69 -6.74
CA GLU A 25 -7.78 13.71 -6.99
C GLU A 25 -8.43 13.59 -8.36
N LYS A 26 -8.78 12.35 -8.74
CA LYS A 26 -9.43 12.07 -10.03
C LYS A 26 -10.21 10.77 -9.98
N TYR A 27 -11.13 10.64 -10.94
CA TYR A 27 -11.81 9.36 -11.20
C TYR A 27 -10.91 8.48 -12.07
N VAL A 28 -10.82 7.21 -11.72
CA VAL A 28 -10.03 6.21 -12.43
C VAL A 28 -10.91 5.03 -12.80
N HIS A 29 -10.50 4.26 -13.81
CA HIS A 29 -11.27 3.11 -14.28
C HIS A 29 -11.48 2.10 -13.15
N ALA A 30 -12.72 1.65 -12.96
CA ALA A 30 -13.10 0.72 -11.91
C ALA A 30 -12.70 -0.71 -12.28
N THR A 31 -11.61 -1.20 -11.70
CA THR A 31 -11.20 -2.60 -11.77
C THR A 31 -11.34 -3.22 -10.38
N PRO A 32 -11.39 -4.56 -10.26
CA PRO A 32 -11.39 -5.19 -8.92
C PRO A 32 -10.23 -4.74 -8.05
N GLU A 33 -9.04 -4.66 -8.62
CA GLU A 33 -7.85 -4.19 -7.91
C GLU A 33 -7.98 -2.72 -7.47
N GLU A 34 -8.59 -1.87 -8.31
CA GLU A 34 -8.78 -0.46 -7.97
C GLU A 34 -9.76 -0.29 -6.81
N TYR A 35 -10.78 -1.14 -6.71
CA TYR A 35 -11.66 -1.16 -5.54
C TYR A 35 -10.90 -1.51 -4.27
N VAL A 36 -10.04 -2.51 -4.33
CA VAL A 36 -9.18 -2.87 -3.20
C VAL A 36 -8.28 -1.70 -2.82
N ARG A 37 -7.67 -1.06 -3.82
CA ARG A 37 -6.79 0.10 -3.60
C ARG A 37 -7.52 1.23 -2.90
N GLN A 38 -8.72 1.59 -3.35
CA GLN A 38 -9.46 2.70 -2.76
C GLN A 38 -9.89 2.42 -1.32
N LYS A 39 -10.35 1.22 -1.05
CA LYS A 39 -10.66 0.82 0.33
C LYS A 39 -9.42 0.78 1.20
N THR A 40 -8.31 0.36 0.65
CA THR A 40 -7.02 0.33 1.36
C THR A 40 -6.57 1.75 1.72
N ILE A 41 -6.70 2.70 0.82
CA ILE A 41 -6.38 4.11 1.11
C ILE A 41 -7.20 4.59 2.31
N GLN A 42 -8.50 4.31 2.34
CA GLN A 42 -9.35 4.68 3.47
C GLN A 42 -8.90 4.00 4.77
N PHE A 43 -8.53 2.73 4.70
CA PHE A 43 -8.01 1.98 5.84
C PHE A 43 -6.71 2.59 6.38
N LEU A 44 -5.79 2.97 5.50
CA LEU A 44 -4.53 3.60 5.89
C LEU A 44 -4.78 4.92 6.64
N ILE A 45 -5.71 5.71 6.16
CA ILE A 45 -6.04 7.02 6.75
C ILE A 45 -6.82 6.84 8.06
N ASP A 46 -7.84 6.00 8.05
CA ASP A 46 -8.78 5.86 9.17
C ASP A 46 -8.21 4.97 10.29
N TYR A 47 -7.76 3.78 9.95
CA TYR A 47 -7.27 2.82 10.94
C TYR A 47 -5.82 3.06 11.34
N MET A 48 -4.93 3.16 10.36
CA MET A 48 -3.50 3.35 10.64
C MET A 48 -3.13 4.80 10.94
N GLU A 49 -4.06 5.72 10.72
CA GLU A 49 -3.88 7.15 11.02
C GLU A 49 -2.72 7.78 10.23
N ILE A 50 -2.53 7.33 9.00
CA ILE A 50 -1.52 7.91 8.12
C ILE A 50 -2.07 9.19 7.51
N PRO A 51 -1.38 10.33 7.65
CA PRO A 51 -1.82 11.57 7.02
C PRO A 51 -1.93 11.42 5.51
N SER A 52 -3.03 11.88 4.94
CA SER A 52 -3.30 11.74 3.50
C SER A 52 -2.23 12.37 2.62
N ASP A 53 -1.61 13.45 3.08
CA ASP A 53 -0.53 14.12 2.34
C ASP A 53 0.81 13.36 2.36
N ARG A 54 0.88 12.26 3.11
CA ARG A 54 2.04 11.35 3.14
C ARG A 54 1.86 10.12 2.27
N ILE A 55 0.69 9.96 1.65
CA ILE A 55 0.36 8.80 0.83
C ILE A 55 0.55 9.13 -0.65
N ILE A 56 1.16 8.21 -1.39
CA ILE A 56 1.26 8.27 -2.85
C ILE A 56 0.62 7.02 -3.46
N VAL A 57 0.11 7.15 -4.68
CA VAL A 57 -0.62 6.09 -5.37
C VAL A 57 -0.12 5.97 -6.81
N GLU A 58 0.08 4.74 -7.27
CA GLU A 58 0.48 4.45 -8.65
C GLU A 58 1.67 5.30 -9.11
N ARG A 59 2.73 5.29 -8.31
CA ARG A 59 3.91 6.09 -8.58
C ARG A 59 5.06 5.20 -9.07
N SER A 60 5.74 5.63 -10.14
CA SER A 60 6.92 4.91 -10.62
C SER A 60 8.10 5.13 -9.67
N LEU A 61 8.98 4.14 -9.61
CA LEU A 61 10.19 4.23 -8.80
C LEU A 61 11.11 5.36 -9.26
N SER A 62 11.12 5.66 -10.56
CA SER A 62 11.91 6.77 -11.07
C SER A 62 11.49 8.12 -10.47
N LYS A 63 10.21 8.30 -10.20
CA LYS A 63 9.70 9.51 -9.52
C LYS A 63 10.00 9.52 -8.03
N LEU A 64 10.42 8.38 -7.49
CA LEU A 64 10.79 8.23 -6.08
C LEU A 64 12.30 8.20 -5.87
N GLY A 65 13.08 8.52 -6.91
CA GLY A 65 14.53 8.63 -6.83
C GLY A 65 15.33 7.46 -7.37
N VAL A 66 14.67 6.42 -7.89
CA VAL A 66 15.35 5.29 -8.52
C VAL A 66 15.44 5.53 -10.03
N GLU A 67 16.53 6.14 -10.46
CA GLU A 67 16.70 6.60 -11.84
C GLU A 67 16.48 5.49 -12.87
N GLY A 68 15.67 5.77 -13.88
CA GLY A 68 15.40 4.86 -14.99
C GLY A 68 14.46 3.71 -14.68
N ASP A 69 14.00 3.57 -13.45
CA ASP A 69 13.11 2.48 -13.05
C ASP A 69 11.66 2.84 -13.32
N ARG A 70 11.02 2.11 -14.23
CA ARG A 70 9.63 2.34 -14.64
C ARG A 70 8.61 1.53 -13.85
N ARG A 71 9.05 0.63 -12.98
CA ARG A 71 8.14 -0.13 -12.13
C ARG A 71 7.32 0.83 -11.28
N ARG A 72 6.08 0.47 -11.02
CA ARG A 72 5.18 1.27 -10.19
C ARG A 72 4.82 0.52 -8.92
N ILE A 73 4.68 1.28 -7.85
CA ILE A 73 4.09 0.77 -6.62
C ILE A 73 2.61 1.16 -6.56
N ASP A 74 1.79 0.30 -5.98
CA ASP A 74 0.35 0.57 -5.85
C ASP A 74 0.11 1.75 -4.91
N ILE A 75 0.61 1.64 -3.70
CA ILE A 75 0.52 2.67 -2.67
C ILE A 75 1.85 2.70 -1.93
N GLY A 76 2.27 3.90 -1.55
CA GLY A 76 3.40 4.07 -0.65
C GLY A 76 3.12 5.20 0.33
N PHE A 77 3.88 5.27 1.40
CA PHE A 77 3.78 6.43 2.28
C PHE A 77 5.13 6.79 2.89
N PHE A 78 5.22 8.05 3.27
CA PHE A 78 6.44 8.67 3.81
C PHE A 78 6.33 8.87 5.31
N ASP A 79 7.46 8.93 5.98
CA ASP A 79 7.51 9.33 7.38
C ASP A 79 7.30 10.85 7.52
N PRO A 80 7.12 11.37 8.75
CA PRO A 80 6.88 12.80 8.95
C PRO A 80 8.00 13.70 8.46
N GLU A 81 9.22 13.17 8.33
CA GLU A 81 10.38 13.95 7.88
C GLU A 81 10.59 13.86 6.36
N GLY A 82 9.73 13.11 5.66
CA GLY A 82 9.77 12.99 4.22
C GLY A 82 10.57 11.81 3.68
N GLY A 83 11.09 10.95 4.55
CA GLY A 83 11.74 9.70 4.14
C GLY A 83 10.71 8.67 3.69
N PHE A 84 11.05 7.87 2.68
CA PHE A 84 10.16 6.82 2.23
C PHE A 84 10.08 5.72 3.30
N MET A 85 8.86 5.31 3.65
CA MET A 85 8.67 4.41 4.77
C MET A 85 8.20 3.02 4.36
N ALA A 86 7.17 2.93 3.51
CA ALA A 86 6.49 1.67 3.25
C ALA A 86 5.87 1.60 1.87
N VAL A 87 5.76 0.37 1.39
CA VAL A 87 4.98 0.01 0.19
C VAL A 87 3.81 -0.84 0.62
N VAL A 88 2.64 -0.57 0.04
CA VAL A 88 1.43 -1.36 0.21
C VAL A 88 1.01 -1.89 -1.15
N GLU A 89 0.98 -3.21 -1.30
CA GLU A 89 0.50 -3.85 -2.51
C GLU A 89 -0.95 -4.31 -2.36
N CYS A 90 -1.75 -3.98 -3.36
CA CYS A 90 -3.15 -4.37 -3.44
C CYS A 90 -3.30 -5.48 -4.47
N LYS A 91 -3.96 -6.56 -4.06
CA LYS A 91 -4.23 -7.71 -4.92
C LYS A 91 -5.73 -7.94 -4.99
N GLU A 92 -6.22 -8.42 -6.12
CA GLU A 92 -7.61 -8.86 -6.24
C GLU A 92 -7.86 -10.06 -5.33
N SER A 93 -6.85 -10.92 -5.18
CA SER A 93 -6.88 -12.08 -4.30
C SER A 93 -5.47 -12.39 -3.81
N LEU A 94 -5.37 -12.89 -2.57
CA LEU A 94 -4.11 -13.39 -2.03
C LEU A 94 -3.91 -14.89 -2.31
N VAL A 95 -4.82 -15.51 -3.04
CA VAL A 95 -4.63 -16.88 -3.52
C VAL A 95 -3.41 -16.93 -4.43
N GLY A 96 -2.45 -17.79 -4.11
CA GLY A 96 -1.19 -17.88 -4.85
C GLY A 96 -0.13 -16.86 -4.43
N PHE A 97 -0.41 -16.03 -3.44
CA PHE A 97 0.61 -15.16 -2.86
C PHE A 97 1.63 -16.03 -2.13
N ASN A 98 2.90 -15.95 -2.56
CA ASN A 98 3.94 -16.85 -2.09
C ASN A 98 5.30 -16.12 -2.00
N GLU A 99 6.35 -16.89 -1.72
CA GLU A 99 7.72 -16.37 -1.58
C GLU A 99 8.23 -15.58 -2.78
N ASN A 100 7.77 -15.92 -3.99
CA ASN A 100 8.19 -15.19 -5.19
C ASN A 100 7.76 -13.72 -5.15
N ALA A 101 6.63 -13.43 -4.53
CA ALA A 101 6.16 -12.06 -4.37
C ALA A 101 7.11 -11.25 -3.48
N PHE A 102 7.66 -11.89 -2.44
CA PHE A 102 8.65 -11.26 -1.56
C PHE A 102 9.97 -11.03 -2.30
N VAL A 103 10.42 -11.99 -3.10
CA VAL A 103 11.62 -11.84 -3.89
C VAL A 103 11.49 -10.66 -4.86
N GLN A 104 10.35 -10.53 -5.53
CA GLN A 104 10.08 -9.42 -6.43
C GLN A 104 10.02 -8.07 -5.69
N ALA A 105 9.38 -8.06 -4.53
CA ALA A 105 9.27 -6.84 -3.72
C ALA A 105 10.63 -6.39 -3.18
N GLN A 106 11.48 -7.33 -2.82
CA GLN A 106 12.78 -7.05 -2.20
C GLN A 106 13.62 -6.09 -3.03
N ASP A 107 13.63 -6.25 -4.35
CA ASP A 107 14.42 -5.41 -5.23
C ASP A 107 14.06 -3.93 -5.08
N TYR A 108 12.76 -3.60 -5.17
CA TYR A 108 12.37 -2.20 -5.09
C TYR A 108 12.30 -1.67 -3.65
N LEU A 109 12.04 -2.52 -2.67
CA LEU A 109 12.07 -2.10 -1.26
C LEU A 109 13.47 -1.66 -0.84
N PHE A 110 14.48 -2.40 -1.30
CA PHE A 110 15.87 -2.04 -1.04
C PHE A 110 16.22 -0.71 -1.70
N ASP A 111 15.87 -0.54 -2.98
CA ASP A 111 16.18 0.69 -3.73
C ASP A 111 15.47 1.92 -3.14
N LEU A 112 14.26 1.74 -2.61
CA LEU A 112 13.47 2.81 -2.00
C LEU A 112 13.86 3.07 -0.54
N HIS A 113 14.69 2.23 0.05
CA HIS A 113 14.99 2.24 1.48
C HIS A 113 13.75 2.08 2.34
N ALA A 114 12.74 1.35 1.83
CA ALA A 114 11.51 1.10 2.58
C ALA A 114 11.78 0.16 3.76
N ARG A 115 11.16 0.47 4.89
CA ARG A 115 11.29 -0.33 6.11
C ARG A 115 10.14 -1.28 6.33
N PHE A 116 9.02 -1.06 5.65
CA PHE A 116 7.81 -1.85 5.83
C PHE A 116 7.19 -2.22 4.49
N PHE A 117 6.58 -3.38 4.46
CA PHE A 117 5.87 -3.90 3.31
C PHE A 117 4.53 -4.46 3.76
N PHE A 118 3.45 -3.99 3.14
CA PHE A 118 2.10 -4.45 3.42
C PHE A 118 1.47 -5.01 2.16
N VAL A 119 0.63 -6.02 2.32
CA VAL A 119 -0.13 -6.58 1.21
C VAL A 119 -1.55 -6.88 1.66
N THR A 120 -2.51 -6.63 0.79
CA THR A 120 -3.93 -6.81 1.10
C THR A 120 -4.74 -7.17 -0.14
N ASP A 121 -5.82 -7.92 0.09
CA ASP A 121 -6.86 -8.18 -0.91
C ASP A 121 -8.18 -7.50 -0.54
N GLY A 122 -8.18 -6.62 0.48
CA GLY A 122 -9.38 -5.98 0.98
C GLY A 122 -10.13 -6.79 2.03
N MET A 123 -9.61 -7.94 2.41
CA MET A 123 -10.18 -8.80 3.47
C MET A 123 -9.11 -9.18 4.49
N THR A 124 -7.91 -9.43 4.01
CA THR A 124 -6.74 -9.75 4.80
C THR A 124 -5.70 -8.66 4.57
N PHE A 125 -5.08 -8.22 5.63
CA PHE A 125 -4.01 -7.24 5.60
C PHE A 125 -2.82 -7.82 6.33
N MET A 126 -1.70 -7.97 5.62
CA MET A 126 -0.48 -8.53 6.17
C MET A 126 0.62 -7.48 6.14
N GLY A 127 1.33 -7.34 7.26
CA GLY A 127 2.42 -6.39 7.38
C GLY A 127 3.73 -7.08 7.72
N TYR A 128 4.81 -6.58 7.14
CA TYR A 128 6.15 -7.08 7.32
C TYR A 128 7.12 -5.94 7.57
N GLN A 129 7.99 -6.11 8.54
CA GLN A 129 9.15 -5.26 8.66
C GLN A 129 10.24 -5.79 7.72
N TYR A 130 10.80 -4.90 6.91
CA TYR A 130 11.89 -5.22 6.01
C TYR A 130 13.19 -4.68 6.59
N LYS A 131 14.07 -5.58 7.04
CA LYS A 131 15.31 -5.20 7.70
C LYS A 131 16.41 -6.20 7.34
N SER A 132 17.58 -5.68 6.94
CA SER A 132 18.73 -6.51 6.57
C SER A 132 18.36 -7.56 5.53
N MET A 133 17.56 -7.17 4.52
CA MET A 133 17.09 -8.01 3.42
C MET A 133 16.20 -9.17 3.87
N ASN A 134 15.62 -9.08 5.07
CA ASN A 134 14.70 -10.08 5.61
C ASN A 134 13.33 -9.47 5.88
N PHE A 135 12.28 -10.28 5.69
CA PHE A 135 10.92 -9.92 6.02
C PHE A 135 10.53 -10.57 7.35
N ILE A 136 10.10 -9.74 8.29
CA ILE A 136 9.64 -10.19 9.60
C ILE A 136 8.16 -9.83 9.70
N GLN A 137 7.29 -10.83 9.75
CA GLN A 137 5.86 -10.60 9.82
C GLN A 137 5.47 -9.93 11.13
N MET A 138 4.64 -8.90 11.03
CA MET A 138 4.06 -8.22 12.20
C MET A 138 2.77 -8.92 12.59
N GLU A 139 2.57 -9.17 13.87
CA GLU A 139 1.38 -9.84 14.39
C GLU A 139 0.16 -8.94 14.39
N GLU A 140 0.37 -7.65 14.61
CA GLU A 140 -0.69 -6.65 14.67
C GLU A 140 -0.43 -5.57 13.62
N ILE A 141 -1.51 -4.93 13.18
CA ILE A 141 -1.41 -3.79 12.26
C ILE A 141 -1.10 -2.55 13.10
N PRO A 142 0.07 -1.93 12.91
CA PRO A 142 0.47 -0.78 13.71
C PRO A 142 -0.25 0.50 13.26
N LYS A 143 -0.28 1.47 14.16
CA LYS A 143 -0.63 2.83 13.82
C LYS A 143 0.61 3.54 13.25
N TYR A 144 0.39 4.62 12.52
CA TYR A 144 1.48 5.36 11.87
C TYR A 144 2.58 5.78 12.86
N ASN A 145 2.18 6.31 14.01
CA ASN A 145 3.14 6.75 15.03
C ASN A 145 3.96 5.61 15.65
N GLU A 146 3.48 4.39 15.55
CA GLU A 146 4.21 3.21 16.03
C GLU A 146 5.29 2.74 15.04
N LEU A 147 5.22 3.20 13.80
CA LEU A 147 6.17 2.87 12.74
C LEU A 147 7.36 3.84 12.68
N ILE A 148 7.23 4.98 13.30
CA ILE A 148 8.24 6.04 13.26
C ILE A 148 9.41 5.76 14.18
#